data_779a239b524eb4d9124447d18233f960
#
_entry.id   779a239b524eb4d9124447d18233f960
#
_cell.length_a   1.000
_cell.length_b   1.000
_cell.length_c   1.000
_cell.angle_alpha   90.00
_cell.angle_beta   90.00
_cell.angle_gamma   90.00
#
_symmetry.space_group_name_H-M   'P 1'
#
loop_
_entity.id
_entity.type
_entity.pdbx_description
1 polymer ?
#
loop_
_entity_poly.entity_id
_entity_poly.type
_entity_poly.pdbx_seq_one_letter_code
_entity_poly.pdbx_strand_id
1 'polypeptide(L)'
;MEYSFFKKKKVVCTVTIFTLLLTLLFVNLKDGFVVRAESNNDTITVSDDLPEHIKDGAILHAWCWSFKTIKENIKDIADAGYVAVQTSPINQCLVGNNGDLRFTDQWWYQYQPINYKIGNYQLGTRDEFIEMCNEAHKYGVKVIVDVVINHMTSKWDEIDTAWQDESLFHGNTEISDWNNRYDVTQNALLSLWDLNTQSKEVQNKLKDYLADCISCGADGFRYDAAKHIELPDDNGYSSDFWPTILNNETEFQYGEILQDKISRDSAYGALMPVTASNYGYKIRDAIANNNFNAENIQNYNINVASNSLVTWVESHDNFTSDTSTSGYSSWMNDWQLKMCWAVIAARSNETPLFFSRPVGGGNGIMFTEETHIGDKGSDLFKDKEVVAVNKFRNAMVGESEYLKNYQGNNCLIIERGNKGVVIINLGQEKILIQIQT
;
A
#
# COMPACT_ATOMS: atom_id res chain seq x y z
N MET A 1 9.08 -18.69 31.57
CA MET A 1 9.93 -19.33 30.58
C MET A 1 10.36 -18.23 29.63
N GLU A 2 11.64 -17.86 29.70
CA GLU A 2 12.19 -16.82 28.83
C GLU A 2 12.35 -17.35 27.40
N TYR A 3 11.82 -16.65 26.43
CA TYR A 3 12.04 -16.93 25.02
C TYR A 3 13.33 -16.23 24.58
N SER A 4 14.40 -17.01 24.40
CA SER A 4 15.62 -16.56 23.77
C SER A 4 15.50 -16.74 22.27
N PHE A 5 15.45 -15.63 21.53
CA PHE A 5 15.61 -15.61 20.08
C PHE A 5 17.08 -15.46 19.75
N PHE A 6 17.77 -16.50 19.33
CA PHE A 6 18.99 -16.34 18.52
C PHE A 6 19.39 -17.61 17.76
N LYS A 7 19.71 -17.39 16.48
CA LYS A 7 20.50 -18.11 15.48
C LYS A 7 19.82 -19.11 14.55
N LYS A 8 19.76 -18.65 13.29
CA LYS A 8 19.80 -19.40 12.01
C LYS A 8 19.38 -20.86 12.08
N LYS A 9 18.19 -21.10 11.65
CA LYS A 9 17.56 -22.24 10.96
C LYS A 9 16.12 -22.34 11.42
N LYS A 10 15.17 -22.25 10.48
CA LYS A 10 13.73 -22.50 10.64
C LYS A 10 13.16 -21.93 11.95
N VAL A 11 12.50 -20.78 11.88
CA VAL A 11 11.73 -20.27 13.00
C VAL A 11 10.53 -21.21 13.17
N VAL A 12 10.71 -22.23 14.00
CA VAL A 12 9.62 -23.06 14.48
C VAL A 12 9.05 -22.33 15.71
N CYS A 13 7.89 -21.69 15.54
CA CYS A 13 7.15 -21.20 16.68
C CYS A 13 6.42 -22.40 17.29
N THR A 14 7.06 -23.08 18.24
CA THR A 14 6.46 -24.22 18.93
C THR A 14 5.52 -23.70 20.02
N VAL A 15 4.22 -23.79 19.79
CA VAL A 15 3.21 -23.58 20.82
C VAL A 15 2.72 -24.94 21.28
N THR A 16 3.07 -25.31 22.53
CA THR A 16 2.59 -26.55 23.13
C THR A 16 1.27 -26.26 23.85
N ILE A 17 0.20 -26.93 23.44
CA ILE A 17 -1.10 -26.87 24.09
C ILE A 17 -1.22 -28.03 25.08
N PHE A 18 -1.57 -27.70 26.34
CA PHE A 18 -2.07 -28.68 27.31
C PHE A 18 -3.59 -28.73 27.23
N THR A 19 -4.12 -29.91 26.99
CA THR A 19 -5.54 -30.20 27.05
C THR A 19 -6.04 -30.15 28.50
N LEU A 20 -7.13 -29.42 28.71
CA LEU A 20 -7.95 -29.40 29.92
C LEU A 20 -7.25 -29.06 31.25
N LEU A 21 -6.90 -27.82 31.41
CA LEU A 21 -6.91 -27.11 32.70
C LEU A 21 -6.89 -25.62 32.36
N LEU A 22 -7.71 -24.83 33.04
CA LEU A 22 -7.70 -23.36 32.96
C LEU A 22 -6.26 -22.87 33.18
N THR A 23 -5.51 -22.68 32.10
CA THR A 23 -4.17 -22.12 32.18
C THR A 23 -4.26 -20.62 31.96
N LEU A 24 -4.13 -19.88 33.05
CA LEU A 24 -3.89 -18.45 33.06
C LEU A 24 -2.52 -18.19 32.41
N LEU A 25 -2.51 -17.72 31.19
CA LEU A 25 -1.27 -17.24 30.56
C LEU A 25 -1.15 -15.75 30.80
N PHE A 26 -0.17 -15.34 31.58
CA PHE A 26 0.15 -13.94 31.82
C PHE A 26 1.18 -13.49 30.79
N VAL A 27 0.76 -12.59 29.89
CA VAL A 27 1.66 -11.94 28.93
C VAL A 27 2.07 -10.59 29.51
N ASN A 28 3.36 -10.39 29.66
CA ASN A 28 3.94 -9.12 30.13
C ASN A 28 4.30 -8.28 28.89
N LEU A 29 3.54 -7.24 28.62
CA LEU A 29 3.82 -6.29 27.53
C LEU A 29 4.57 -5.08 28.09
N LYS A 30 5.80 -4.88 27.67
CA LYS A 30 6.59 -3.75 28.13
C LYS A 30 6.67 -2.62 27.12
N ASP A 31 6.87 -2.92 25.84
CA ASP A 31 7.00 -1.92 24.77
C ASP A 31 6.61 -2.58 23.45
N GLY A 32 5.36 -2.47 23.00
CA GLY A 32 4.98 -3.02 21.70
C GLY A 32 3.73 -3.90 21.69
N PHE A 33 3.71 -4.87 20.82
CA PHE A 33 2.60 -5.82 20.69
C PHE A 33 3.09 -7.28 20.72
N VAL A 34 2.20 -8.19 21.07
CA VAL A 34 2.44 -9.63 21.01
C VAL A 34 1.57 -10.22 19.90
N VAL A 35 2.21 -11.00 19.04
CA VAL A 35 1.54 -11.84 18.06
C VAL A 35 1.57 -13.28 18.59
N ARG A 36 0.42 -13.93 18.64
CA ARG A 36 0.30 -15.32 19.03
C ARG A 36 -0.62 -16.07 18.08
N ALA A 37 -0.17 -17.23 17.61
CA ALA A 37 -0.96 -18.21 16.91
C ALA A 37 -1.04 -19.50 17.74
N GLU A 38 -2.20 -20.14 17.79
CA GLU A 38 -2.41 -21.41 18.49
C GLU A 38 -2.68 -22.56 17.52
N SER A 39 -2.16 -23.76 17.81
CA SER A 39 -2.48 -24.97 17.07
C SER A 39 -3.02 -26.06 17.97
N ASN A 40 -4.03 -26.77 17.51
CA ASN A 40 -4.51 -28.00 18.12
C ASN A 40 -3.50 -29.13 17.84
N ASN A 41 -2.66 -29.43 18.81
CA ASN A 41 -1.72 -30.57 18.84
C ASN A 41 -0.71 -30.76 17.70
N ASP A 42 -0.79 -29.98 16.64
CA ASP A 42 0.25 -29.94 15.62
C ASP A 42 1.09 -28.69 15.84
N THR A 43 2.40 -28.84 15.79
CA THR A 43 3.33 -27.73 15.68
C THR A 43 2.90 -26.95 14.44
N ILE A 44 2.26 -25.78 14.58
CA ILE A 44 2.13 -24.89 13.42
C ILE A 44 3.56 -24.47 13.08
N THR A 45 4.14 -25.13 12.12
CA THR A 45 5.14 -24.50 11.27
C THR A 45 4.35 -23.38 10.59
N VAL A 46 4.55 -22.13 11.03
CA VAL A 46 4.21 -20.99 10.18
C VAL A 46 5.02 -21.26 8.94
N SER A 47 4.32 -21.64 7.87
CA SER A 47 4.94 -21.86 6.57
C SER A 47 5.69 -20.58 6.25
N ASP A 48 6.96 -20.67 5.87
CA ASP A 48 7.67 -19.52 5.31
C ASP A 48 7.13 -19.18 3.91
N ASP A 49 6.10 -19.91 3.45
CA ASP A 49 5.46 -19.72 2.17
C ASP A 49 4.53 -18.51 2.24
N LEU A 50 4.68 -17.62 1.27
CA LEU A 50 3.79 -16.48 1.10
C LEU A 50 2.40 -16.96 0.64
N PRO A 51 1.30 -16.26 0.99
CA PRO A 51 -0.01 -16.52 0.41
C PRO A 51 0.03 -16.50 -1.11
N GLU A 52 -0.80 -17.34 -1.72
CA GLU A 52 -0.88 -17.46 -3.18
C GLU A 52 -1.37 -16.16 -3.84
N HIS A 53 -2.30 -15.47 -3.17
CA HIS A 53 -2.97 -14.29 -3.71
C HIS A 53 -2.54 -13.00 -3.02
N ILE A 54 -2.32 -11.94 -3.81
CA ILE A 54 -1.92 -10.61 -3.32
C ILE A 54 -2.88 -10.09 -2.25
N LYS A 55 -4.19 -10.26 -2.46
CA LYS A 55 -5.23 -9.79 -1.53
C LYS A 55 -5.13 -10.40 -0.12
N ASP A 56 -4.51 -11.56 0.02
CA ASP A 56 -4.46 -12.31 1.27
C ASP A 56 -3.25 -11.94 2.15
N GLY A 57 -2.25 -11.26 1.58
CA GLY A 57 -1.05 -10.81 2.30
C GLY A 57 -0.91 -9.29 2.39
N ALA A 58 0.30 -8.84 2.67
CA ALA A 58 0.65 -7.42 2.71
C ALA A 58 1.48 -7.02 1.48
N ILE A 59 1.31 -5.78 1.03
CA ILE A 59 2.08 -5.16 -0.06
C ILE A 59 3.15 -4.26 0.55
N LEU A 60 4.39 -4.32 0.06
CA LEU A 60 5.41 -3.31 0.32
C LEU A 60 5.42 -2.27 -0.80
N HIS A 61 5.11 -1.02 -0.53
CA HIS A 61 5.34 0.08 -1.46
C HIS A 61 6.80 0.51 -1.38
N ALA A 62 7.62 0.02 -2.32
CA ALA A 62 9.03 0.37 -2.48
C ALA A 62 9.15 1.73 -3.18
N TRP A 63 8.67 2.78 -2.49
CA TRP A 63 8.55 4.11 -3.04
C TRP A 63 9.89 4.69 -3.46
N CYS A 64 9.99 5.03 -4.75
CA CYS A 64 11.19 5.56 -5.40
C CYS A 64 12.43 4.64 -5.36
N TRP A 65 12.30 3.36 -4.99
CA TRP A 65 13.42 2.42 -5.12
C TRP A 65 13.65 2.11 -6.61
N SER A 66 14.91 2.08 -7.04
CA SER A 66 15.25 1.62 -8.40
C SER A 66 14.93 0.13 -8.58
N PHE A 67 14.75 -0.31 -9.82
CA PHE A 67 14.53 -1.73 -10.11
C PHE A 67 15.68 -2.61 -9.60
N LYS A 68 16.91 -2.11 -9.70
CA LYS A 68 18.07 -2.76 -9.13
C LYS A 68 17.98 -2.86 -7.62
N THR A 69 17.59 -1.79 -6.94
CA THR A 69 17.45 -1.77 -5.47
C THR A 69 16.37 -2.74 -5.00
N ILE A 70 15.22 -2.79 -5.69
CA ILE A 70 14.17 -3.76 -5.36
C ILE A 70 14.69 -5.18 -5.56
N LYS A 71 15.30 -5.49 -6.72
CA LYS A 71 15.88 -6.80 -7.03
C LYS A 71 16.86 -7.26 -5.95
N GLU A 72 17.77 -6.40 -5.51
CA GLU A 72 18.78 -6.72 -4.50
C GLU A 72 18.18 -6.97 -3.09
N ASN A 73 16.98 -6.47 -2.81
CA ASN A 73 16.31 -6.61 -1.52
C ASN A 73 15.11 -7.57 -1.54
N ILE A 74 14.84 -8.24 -2.67
CA ILE A 74 13.61 -9.06 -2.81
C ILE A 74 13.54 -10.20 -1.82
N LYS A 75 14.69 -10.79 -1.48
CA LYS A 75 14.77 -11.84 -0.45
C LYS A 75 14.36 -11.31 0.92
N ASP A 76 14.81 -10.13 1.29
CA ASP A 76 14.44 -9.50 2.57
C ASP A 76 12.94 -9.18 2.60
N ILE A 77 12.36 -8.77 1.45
CA ILE A 77 10.92 -8.50 1.29
C ILE A 77 10.11 -9.78 1.49
N ALA A 78 10.51 -10.89 0.86
CA ALA A 78 9.89 -12.19 1.02
C ALA A 78 10.01 -12.70 2.47
N ASP A 79 11.21 -12.65 3.05
CA ASP A 79 11.49 -13.08 4.42
C ASP A 79 10.68 -12.26 5.46
N ALA A 80 10.40 -10.99 5.13
CA ALA A 80 9.55 -10.12 5.93
C ALA A 80 8.04 -10.41 5.78
N GLY A 81 7.66 -11.32 4.89
CA GLY A 81 6.29 -11.82 4.73
C GLY A 81 5.39 -10.94 3.83
N TYR A 82 5.97 -10.10 2.97
CA TYR A 82 5.20 -9.39 1.96
C TYR A 82 4.94 -10.27 0.75
N VAL A 83 3.69 -10.33 0.31
CA VAL A 83 3.29 -11.11 -0.89
C VAL A 83 3.53 -10.37 -2.19
N ALA A 84 3.62 -9.05 -2.12
CA ALA A 84 3.88 -8.23 -3.29
C ALA A 84 4.74 -7.02 -2.94
N VAL A 85 5.48 -6.55 -3.94
CA VAL A 85 6.15 -5.25 -3.94
C VAL A 85 5.47 -4.35 -4.97
N GLN A 86 5.14 -3.12 -4.56
CA GLN A 86 4.64 -2.07 -5.45
C GLN A 86 5.78 -1.13 -5.81
N THR A 87 5.99 -0.91 -7.10
CA THR A 87 6.94 0.08 -7.61
C THR A 87 6.32 1.48 -7.59
N SER A 88 7.14 2.52 -7.71
CA SER A 88 6.71 3.82 -8.22
C SER A 88 6.42 3.74 -9.73
N PRO A 89 5.85 4.80 -10.36
CA PRO A 89 5.56 4.79 -11.79
C PRO A 89 6.77 4.50 -12.67
N ILE A 90 6.66 3.47 -13.51
CA ILE A 90 7.78 2.93 -14.30
C ILE A 90 7.88 3.48 -15.73
N ASN A 91 6.89 4.26 -16.15
CA ASN A 91 6.84 4.89 -17.47
C ASN A 91 7.92 5.97 -17.62
N GLN A 92 8.23 6.33 -18.87
CA GLN A 92 9.03 7.51 -19.15
C GLN A 92 8.35 8.75 -18.57
N CYS A 93 9.10 9.53 -17.82
CA CYS A 93 8.59 10.70 -17.11
C CYS A 93 9.41 11.95 -17.38
N LEU A 94 8.88 13.09 -16.99
CA LEU A 94 9.57 14.38 -17.08
C LEU A 94 10.98 14.27 -16.49
N VAL A 95 11.97 14.78 -17.22
CA VAL A 95 13.38 14.74 -16.82
C VAL A 95 13.75 16.05 -16.15
N GLY A 96 14.23 15.95 -14.91
CA GLY A 96 14.75 17.07 -14.17
C GLY A 96 16.28 17.13 -14.17
N ASN A 97 16.83 17.56 -13.07
CA ASN A 97 18.27 17.50 -12.86
C ASN A 97 18.71 16.06 -12.59
N ASN A 98 19.16 15.37 -13.64
CA ASN A 98 19.53 13.96 -13.57
C ASN A 98 20.94 13.68 -12.99
N GLY A 99 21.65 14.70 -12.56
CA GLY A 99 22.98 14.57 -11.93
C GLY A 99 22.93 14.30 -10.43
N ASP A 100 21.84 14.70 -9.75
CA ASP A 100 21.64 14.53 -8.32
C ASP A 100 20.14 14.21 -8.06
N LEU A 101 19.83 12.95 -7.85
CA LEU A 101 18.44 12.46 -7.74
C LEU A 101 17.89 12.66 -6.32
N ARG A 102 17.85 13.89 -5.82
CA ARG A 102 17.31 14.19 -4.49
C ARG A 102 15.79 14.09 -4.47
N PHE A 103 15.26 13.61 -3.37
CA PHE A 103 13.81 13.54 -3.17
C PHE A 103 13.15 14.92 -3.24
N THR A 104 13.74 15.93 -2.61
CA THR A 104 13.18 17.28 -2.51
C THR A 104 12.85 17.94 -3.83
N ASP A 105 13.51 17.54 -4.91
CA ASP A 105 13.45 18.26 -6.15
C ASP A 105 12.78 17.46 -7.29
N GLN A 106 12.56 16.17 -7.12
CA GLN A 106 12.27 15.35 -8.30
C GLN A 106 11.33 14.13 -8.10
N TRP A 107 10.96 13.73 -6.89
CA TRP A 107 10.19 12.50 -6.70
C TRP A 107 8.86 12.51 -7.47
N TRP A 108 8.18 13.66 -7.58
CA TRP A 108 6.90 13.83 -8.28
C TRP A 108 7.02 13.79 -9.81
N TYR A 109 8.25 13.80 -10.37
CA TYR A 109 8.43 13.66 -11.82
C TYR A 109 8.02 12.30 -12.34
N GLN A 110 8.06 11.26 -11.50
CA GLN A 110 7.54 9.94 -11.83
C GLN A 110 6.04 9.98 -12.16
N TYR A 111 5.31 10.91 -11.54
CA TYR A 111 3.88 11.14 -11.77
C TYR A 111 3.61 12.15 -12.90
N GLN A 112 4.61 12.45 -13.71
CA GLN A 112 4.49 13.29 -14.89
C GLN A 112 4.93 12.52 -16.16
N PRO A 113 4.10 11.60 -16.69
CA PRO A 113 4.41 10.85 -17.90
C PRO A 113 4.71 11.76 -19.07
N ILE A 114 5.77 11.43 -19.83
CA ILE A 114 6.03 12.00 -21.16
C ILE A 114 5.77 10.97 -22.25
N ASN A 115 5.75 9.69 -21.90
CA ASN A 115 5.46 8.57 -22.78
C ASN A 115 5.08 7.33 -21.94
N TYR A 116 4.39 6.37 -22.53
CA TYR A 116 4.03 5.10 -21.92
C TYR A 116 4.95 3.97 -22.40
N LYS A 117 6.26 4.17 -22.25
CA LYS A 117 7.30 3.14 -22.41
C LYS A 117 7.92 2.83 -21.05
N ILE A 118 8.20 1.57 -20.80
CA ILE A 118 8.81 1.12 -19.53
C ILE A 118 10.24 1.61 -19.42
N GLY A 119 10.57 2.14 -18.23
CA GLY A 119 11.88 2.63 -17.85
C GLY A 119 11.97 4.15 -17.84
N ASN A 120 12.62 4.66 -16.81
CA ASN A 120 12.91 6.09 -16.67
C ASN A 120 14.26 6.30 -15.96
N TYR A 121 14.75 7.52 -16.02
CA TYR A 121 16.08 7.87 -15.49
C TYR A 121 16.21 7.74 -13.97
N GLN A 122 15.09 7.67 -13.24
CA GLN A 122 15.08 7.55 -11.78
C GLN A 122 15.09 6.10 -11.29
N LEU A 123 14.39 5.21 -12.00
CA LEU A 123 14.18 3.84 -11.53
C LEU A 123 14.99 2.80 -12.28
N GLY A 124 15.34 3.06 -13.54
CA GLY A 124 16.11 2.14 -14.37
C GLY A 124 15.48 1.85 -15.72
N THR A 125 16.08 0.90 -16.42
CA THR A 125 15.72 0.48 -17.79
C THR A 125 14.62 -0.59 -17.78
N ARG A 126 14.01 -0.83 -18.95
CA ARG A 126 13.07 -1.93 -19.17
C ARG A 126 13.68 -3.31 -18.85
N ASP A 127 14.95 -3.53 -19.22
CA ASP A 127 15.61 -4.79 -18.96
C ASP A 127 15.83 -5.01 -17.45
N GLU A 128 16.20 -3.97 -16.71
CA GLU A 128 16.32 -4.02 -15.25
C GLU A 128 14.96 -4.29 -14.58
N PHE A 129 13.86 -3.76 -15.14
CA PHE A 129 12.51 -4.07 -14.67
C PHE A 129 12.18 -5.57 -14.87
N ILE A 130 12.47 -6.14 -16.04
CA ILE A 130 12.30 -7.57 -16.31
C ILE A 130 13.13 -8.42 -15.34
N GLU A 131 14.40 -8.04 -15.12
CA GLU A 131 15.27 -8.75 -14.18
C GLU A 131 14.74 -8.70 -12.74
N MET A 132 14.19 -7.55 -12.32
CA MET A 132 13.56 -7.38 -11.01
C MET A 132 12.34 -8.28 -10.87
N CYS A 133 11.44 -8.30 -11.86
CA CYS A 133 10.25 -9.18 -11.84
C CYS A 133 10.65 -10.65 -11.77
N ASN A 134 11.61 -11.05 -12.59
CA ASN A 134 12.12 -12.43 -12.58
C ASN A 134 12.71 -12.83 -11.22
N GLU A 135 13.42 -11.91 -10.55
CA GLU A 135 13.94 -12.19 -9.21
C GLU A 135 12.81 -12.25 -8.17
N ALA A 136 11.84 -11.34 -8.23
CA ALA A 136 10.69 -11.33 -7.34
C ALA A 136 9.93 -12.68 -7.40
N HIS A 137 9.66 -13.17 -8.59
CA HIS A 137 8.95 -14.43 -8.80
C HIS A 137 9.70 -15.65 -8.25
N LYS A 138 11.04 -15.66 -8.23
CA LYS A 138 11.81 -16.75 -7.61
C LYS A 138 11.58 -16.87 -6.11
N TYR A 139 11.23 -15.77 -5.46
CA TYR A 139 10.90 -15.73 -4.03
C TYR A 139 9.40 -15.74 -3.74
N GLY A 140 8.56 -15.92 -4.78
CA GLY A 140 7.09 -15.91 -4.65
C GLY A 140 6.49 -14.52 -4.42
N VAL A 141 7.27 -13.45 -4.56
CA VAL A 141 6.81 -12.06 -4.44
C VAL A 141 6.25 -11.60 -5.77
N LYS A 142 5.03 -11.06 -5.75
CA LYS A 142 4.35 -10.48 -6.90
C LYS A 142 4.78 -9.03 -7.11
N VAL A 143 4.64 -8.51 -8.33
CA VAL A 143 5.00 -7.14 -8.68
C VAL A 143 3.76 -6.34 -9.07
N ILE A 144 3.48 -5.27 -8.33
CA ILE A 144 2.44 -4.29 -8.63
C ILE A 144 3.11 -3.05 -9.21
N VAL A 145 2.63 -2.57 -10.34
CA VAL A 145 3.11 -1.34 -10.97
C VAL A 145 2.17 -0.19 -10.64
N ASP A 146 2.73 0.93 -10.19
CA ASP A 146 2.00 2.19 -10.09
C ASP A 146 1.84 2.80 -11.49
N VAL A 147 0.62 3.06 -11.90
CA VAL A 147 0.27 3.45 -13.28
C VAL A 147 -0.44 4.80 -13.30
N VAL A 148 0.18 5.80 -13.93
CA VAL A 148 -0.36 7.15 -14.10
C VAL A 148 -1.04 7.24 -15.46
N ILE A 149 -2.36 7.05 -15.50
CA ILE A 149 -3.14 7.01 -16.75
C ILE A 149 -4.32 8.00 -16.80
N ASN A 150 -4.39 8.89 -15.82
CA ASN A 150 -5.30 10.03 -15.84
C ASN A 150 -4.74 11.18 -16.66
N HIS A 151 -3.44 11.41 -16.63
CA HIS A 151 -2.80 12.60 -17.16
C HIS A 151 -1.38 12.32 -17.65
N MET A 152 -0.83 13.31 -18.36
CA MET A 152 0.60 13.41 -18.69
C MET A 152 1.21 14.67 -18.05
N THR A 153 2.50 14.92 -18.28
CA THR A 153 3.20 16.09 -17.72
C THR A 153 2.50 17.41 -18.07
N SER A 154 2.72 18.44 -17.26
CA SER A 154 2.29 19.81 -17.56
C SER A 154 3.10 20.47 -18.69
N LYS A 155 4.19 19.87 -19.14
CA LYS A 155 5.12 20.40 -20.15
C LYS A 155 4.82 19.79 -21.51
N TRP A 156 3.94 20.46 -22.29
CA TRP A 156 3.52 19.97 -23.61
C TRP A 156 4.69 19.61 -24.52
N ASP A 157 5.71 20.46 -24.58
CA ASP A 157 6.87 20.26 -25.44
C ASP A 157 7.76 19.07 -25.05
N GLU A 158 7.60 18.55 -23.83
CA GLU A 158 8.32 17.36 -23.34
C GLU A 158 7.55 16.06 -23.60
N ILE A 159 6.26 16.14 -23.94
CA ILE A 159 5.47 14.97 -24.32
C ILE A 159 6.03 14.36 -25.61
N ASP A 160 6.22 13.03 -25.63
CA ASP A 160 6.66 12.30 -26.82
C ASP A 160 5.71 12.56 -28.00
N THR A 161 6.26 12.73 -29.21
CA THR A 161 5.51 13.04 -30.41
C THR A 161 4.38 12.04 -30.74
N ALA A 162 4.48 10.80 -30.25
CA ALA A 162 3.40 9.81 -30.35
C ALA A 162 2.14 10.17 -29.54
N TRP A 163 2.25 11.14 -28.63
CA TRP A 163 1.18 11.63 -27.77
C TRP A 163 0.89 13.12 -27.96
N GLN A 164 1.69 13.84 -28.73
CA GLN A 164 1.50 15.28 -29.01
C GLN A 164 0.36 15.53 -30.02
N ASP A 165 -0.83 15.10 -29.67
CA ASP A 165 -2.07 15.38 -30.40
C ASP A 165 -3.12 15.85 -29.39
N GLU A 166 -3.56 17.10 -29.45
CA GLU A 166 -4.53 17.68 -28.51
C GLU A 166 -5.86 16.89 -28.46
N SER A 167 -6.22 16.16 -29.51
CA SER A 167 -7.43 15.31 -29.50
C SER A 167 -7.36 14.13 -28.54
N LEU A 168 -6.16 13.77 -28.07
CA LEU A 168 -5.94 12.74 -27.05
C LEU A 168 -6.16 13.26 -25.63
N PHE A 169 -6.46 14.54 -25.44
CA PHE A 169 -6.60 15.19 -24.16
C PHE A 169 -7.94 15.92 -24.04
N HIS A 170 -8.48 16.03 -22.81
CA HIS A 170 -9.51 17.01 -22.50
C HIS A 170 -8.90 18.42 -22.42
N GLY A 171 -7.61 18.51 -22.16
CA GLY A 171 -6.85 19.75 -22.11
C GLY A 171 -6.03 19.90 -20.83
N ASN A 172 -5.67 21.14 -20.50
CA ASN A 172 -4.93 21.49 -19.28
C ASN A 172 -5.60 22.62 -18.47
N THR A 173 -6.89 22.85 -18.70
CA THR A 173 -7.67 23.75 -17.83
C THR A 173 -7.81 23.13 -16.45
N GLU A 174 -7.36 23.84 -15.41
CA GLU A 174 -7.36 23.30 -14.05
C GLU A 174 -8.79 23.09 -13.50
N ILE A 175 -8.92 22.07 -12.64
CA ILE A 175 -10.11 21.85 -11.82
C ILE A 175 -10.40 23.11 -11.02
N SER A 176 -11.58 23.68 -11.21
CA SER A 176 -12.04 24.91 -10.55
C SER A 176 -13.00 24.66 -9.39
N ASP A 177 -13.80 23.60 -9.46
CA ASP A 177 -14.76 23.19 -8.42
C ASP A 177 -14.57 21.72 -8.03
N TRP A 178 -13.86 21.50 -6.95
CA TRP A 178 -13.59 20.18 -6.36
C TRP A 178 -14.84 19.45 -5.84
N ASN A 179 -16.00 20.10 -5.81
CA ASN A 179 -17.29 19.46 -5.48
C ASN A 179 -18.13 19.15 -6.73
N ASN A 180 -17.62 19.44 -7.91
CA ASN A 180 -18.27 19.15 -9.18
C ASN A 180 -17.62 17.93 -9.84
N ARG A 181 -18.36 16.83 -9.92
CA ARG A 181 -17.85 15.57 -10.49
C ARG A 181 -17.35 15.72 -11.93
N TYR A 182 -18.08 16.47 -12.78
CA TYR A 182 -17.66 16.76 -14.14
C TYR A 182 -16.31 17.50 -14.17
N ASP A 183 -16.19 18.56 -13.36
CA ASP A 183 -14.98 19.37 -13.29
C ASP A 183 -13.76 18.52 -12.87
N VAL A 184 -13.94 17.65 -11.87
CA VAL A 184 -12.88 16.78 -11.34
C VAL A 184 -12.44 15.69 -12.33
N THR A 185 -13.31 15.29 -13.28
CA THR A 185 -13.00 14.20 -14.22
C THR A 185 -12.74 14.64 -15.65
N GLN A 186 -12.96 15.91 -15.97
CA GLN A 186 -12.81 16.40 -17.34
C GLN A 186 -11.88 17.62 -17.42
N ASN A 187 -11.27 18.00 -16.29
CA ASN A 187 -10.30 19.08 -16.22
C ASN A 187 -9.00 18.63 -15.55
N ALA A 188 -7.96 19.39 -15.80
CA ALA A 188 -6.60 19.08 -15.42
C ALA A 188 -6.38 19.09 -13.90
N LEU A 189 -5.84 18.00 -13.38
CA LEU A 189 -5.30 17.92 -12.03
C LEU A 189 -3.94 18.65 -12.02
N LEU A 190 -3.82 19.74 -11.25
CA LEU A 190 -2.56 20.47 -11.07
C LEU A 190 -1.89 20.92 -12.40
N SER A 191 -2.67 21.37 -13.35
CA SER A 191 -2.22 21.80 -14.70
C SER A 191 -1.56 20.68 -15.51
N LEU A 192 -1.65 19.42 -15.12
CA LEU A 192 -1.21 18.27 -15.89
C LEU A 192 -2.16 18.04 -17.08
N TRP A 193 -1.62 17.71 -18.23
CA TRP A 193 -2.45 17.45 -19.42
C TRP A 193 -3.36 16.24 -19.18
N ASP A 194 -4.65 16.50 -19.06
CA ASP A 194 -5.68 15.51 -18.75
C ASP A 194 -6.01 14.67 -19.99
N LEU A 195 -5.84 13.36 -19.91
CA LEU A 195 -6.08 12.44 -21.02
C LEU A 195 -7.57 12.31 -21.32
N ASN A 196 -7.94 12.35 -22.59
CA ASN A 196 -9.30 12.04 -23.04
C ASN A 196 -9.57 10.53 -22.88
N THR A 197 -9.91 10.14 -21.66
CA THR A 197 -10.18 8.74 -21.27
C THR A 197 -11.41 8.16 -21.96
N GLN A 198 -12.27 8.98 -22.56
CA GLN A 198 -13.39 8.57 -23.41
C GLN A 198 -12.92 8.12 -24.82
N SER A 199 -11.73 8.57 -25.26
CA SER A 199 -11.17 8.22 -26.55
C SER A 199 -10.74 6.74 -26.62
N LYS A 200 -11.27 6.03 -27.60
CA LYS A 200 -10.83 4.64 -27.86
C LYS A 200 -9.35 4.56 -28.25
N GLU A 201 -8.81 5.60 -28.86
CA GLU A 201 -7.37 5.65 -29.18
C GLU A 201 -6.54 5.71 -27.89
N VAL A 202 -6.88 6.60 -26.95
CA VAL A 202 -6.23 6.69 -25.64
C VAL A 202 -6.33 5.36 -24.90
N GLN A 203 -7.54 4.79 -24.82
CA GLN A 203 -7.75 3.50 -24.16
C GLN A 203 -6.88 2.39 -24.77
N ASN A 204 -6.76 2.31 -26.10
CA ASN A 204 -5.94 1.31 -26.77
C ASN A 204 -4.45 1.51 -26.50
N LYS A 205 -3.94 2.74 -26.61
CA LYS A 205 -2.54 3.05 -26.30
C LYS A 205 -2.17 2.69 -24.86
N LEU A 206 -3.07 2.96 -23.91
CA LEU A 206 -2.85 2.61 -22.49
C LEU A 206 -2.93 1.09 -22.26
N LYS A 207 -3.84 0.39 -22.95
CA LYS A 207 -3.87 -1.10 -22.92
C LYS A 207 -2.60 -1.72 -23.44
N ASP A 208 -2.04 -1.18 -24.51
CA ASP A 208 -0.77 -1.66 -25.07
C ASP A 208 0.37 -1.50 -24.05
N TYR A 209 0.39 -0.38 -23.33
CA TYR A 209 1.35 -0.15 -22.23
C TYR A 209 1.16 -1.17 -21.09
N LEU A 210 -0.06 -1.39 -20.64
CA LEU A 210 -0.34 -2.38 -19.58
C LEU A 210 0.04 -3.79 -20.03
N ALA A 211 -0.25 -4.15 -21.29
CA ALA A 211 0.14 -5.43 -21.87
C ALA A 211 1.67 -5.59 -21.93
N ASP A 212 2.41 -4.51 -22.22
CA ASP A 212 3.88 -4.53 -22.16
C ASP A 212 4.37 -4.72 -20.72
N CYS A 213 3.77 -4.07 -19.73
CA CYS A 213 4.10 -4.28 -18.31
C CYS A 213 3.87 -5.74 -17.89
N ILE A 214 2.74 -6.35 -18.28
CA ILE A 214 2.42 -7.75 -18.01
C ILE A 214 3.45 -8.67 -18.69
N SER A 215 3.77 -8.41 -19.93
CA SER A 215 4.77 -9.19 -20.69
C SER A 215 6.16 -9.16 -20.04
N CYS A 216 6.46 -8.11 -19.28
CA CYS A 216 7.70 -7.94 -18.52
C CYS A 216 7.64 -8.56 -17.12
N GLY A 217 6.49 -9.03 -16.67
CA GLY A 217 6.31 -9.71 -15.39
C GLY A 217 5.56 -8.92 -14.32
N ALA A 218 4.79 -7.89 -14.67
CA ALA A 218 3.86 -7.26 -13.74
C ALA A 218 2.69 -8.19 -13.43
N ASP A 219 2.37 -8.38 -12.14
CA ASP A 219 1.26 -9.22 -11.65
C ASP A 219 0.03 -8.39 -11.28
N GLY A 220 0.17 -7.08 -11.17
CA GLY A 220 -0.92 -6.20 -10.78
C GLY A 220 -0.65 -4.73 -11.04
N PHE A 221 -1.67 -3.90 -10.81
CA PHE A 221 -1.61 -2.46 -11.01
C PHE A 221 -2.25 -1.67 -9.87
N ARG A 222 -1.62 -0.55 -9.52
CA ARG A 222 -2.23 0.55 -8.80
C ARG A 222 -2.49 1.67 -9.80
N TYR A 223 -3.70 2.15 -9.91
CA TYR A 223 -4.07 3.25 -10.80
C TYR A 223 -4.06 4.57 -10.03
N ASP A 224 -3.09 5.42 -10.37
CA ASP A 224 -2.94 6.77 -9.82
C ASP A 224 -4.13 7.64 -10.19
N ALA A 225 -4.52 8.56 -9.29
CA ALA A 225 -5.58 9.52 -9.51
C ALA A 225 -6.89 8.93 -10.09
N ALA A 226 -7.21 7.67 -9.80
CA ALA A 226 -8.33 6.96 -10.40
C ALA A 226 -9.67 7.66 -10.19
N LYS A 227 -9.83 8.42 -9.11
CA LYS A 227 -11.00 9.26 -8.84
C LYS A 227 -11.26 10.31 -9.92
N HIS A 228 -10.22 10.72 -10.64
CA HIS A 228 -10.26 11.76 -11.67
C HIS A 228 -10.66 11.22 -13.06
N ILE A 229 -10.88 9.92 -13.19
CA ILE A 229 -11.36 9.28 -14.42
C ILE A 229 -12.84 8.95 -14.27
N GLU A 230 -13.64 9.28 -15.26
CA GLU A 230 -15.09 9.08 -15.26
C GLU A 230 -15.48 7.59 -15.19
N LEU A 231 -16.71 7.38 -14.75
CA LEU A 231 -17.33 6.06 -14.63
C LEU A 231 -18.29 5.80 -15.80
N PRO A 232 -18.64 4.53 -16.07
CA PRO A 232 -19.58 4.17 -17.14
C PRO A 232 -20.99 4.76 -16.97
N ASP A 233 -21.34 5.21 -15.78
CA ASP A 233 -22.63 5.80 -15.43
C ASP A 233 -22.55 7.31 -15.08
N ASP A 234 -21.43 7.97 -15.35
CA ASP A 234 -21.32 9.43 -15.21
C ASP A 234 -22.11 10.11 -16.35
N ASN A 235 -23.27 10.66 -16.02
CA ASN A 235 -24.28 11.09 -16.96
C ASN A 235 -23.81 12.27 -17.84
N GLY A 236 -23.77 12.06 -19.15
CA GLY A 236 -23.37 13.05 -20.15
C GLY A 236 -21.88 13.09 -20.49
N TYR A 237 -21.04 12.38 -19.74
CA TYR A 237 -19.59 12.26 -19.99
C TYR A 237 -19.02 10.88 -19.59
N SER A 238 -19.88 9.88 -19.55
CA SER A 238 -19.49 8.48 -19.24
C SER A 238 -18.54 7.89 -20.27
N SER A 239 -17.71 6.94 -19.82
CA SER A 239 -16.89 6.13 -20.74
C SER A 239 -16.78 4.67 -20.30
N ASP A 240 -16.37 3.83 -21.25
CA ASP A 240 -16.01 2.43 -20.98
C ASP A 240 -14.53 2.29 -20.58
N PHE A 241 -13.88 3.35 -20.11
CA PHE A 241 -12.47 3.34 -19.75
C PHE A 241 -12.15 2.21 -18.78
N TRP A 242 -12.77 2.24 -17.59
CA TRP A 242 -12.50 1.24 -16.56
C TRP A 242 -12.80 -0.18 -17.01
N PRO A 243 -13.98 -0.51 -17.58
CA PRO A 243 -14.22 -1.86 -18.12
C PRO A 243 -13.19 -2.27 -19.17
N THR A 244 -12.67 -1.32 -19.95
CA THR A 244 -11.66 -1.58 -20.99
C THR A 244 -10.27 -1.82 -20.39
N ILE A 245 -9.85 -0.98 -19.45
CA ILE A 245 -8.51 -1.02 -18.83
C ILE A 245 -8.39 -2.22 -17.87
N LEU A 246 -9.41 -2.47 -17.07
CA LEU A 246 -9.42 -3.56 -16.09
C LEU A 246 -9.53 -4.94 -16.74
N ASN A 247 -9.93 -5.02 -18.00
CA ASN A 247 -10.00 -6.28 -18.76
C ASN A 247 -8.59 -6.67 -19.26
N ASN A 248 -7.74 -7.03 -18.31
CA ASN A 248 -6.41 -7.59 -18.51
C ASN A 248 -6.27 -8.82 -17.60
N GLU A 249 -5.24 -9.61 -17.78
CA GLU A 249 -5.07 -10.90 -17.12
C GLU A 249 -4.30 -10.82 -15.79
N THR A 250 -4.17 -9.63 -15.19
CA THR A 250 -3.44 -9.46 -13.91
C THR A 250 -4.26 -9.96 -12.73
N GLU A 251 -3.55 -10.44 -11.71
CA GLU A 251 -4.16 -11.01 -10.51
C GLU A 251 -4.83 -9.94 -9.63
N PHE A 252 -4.23 -8.75 -9.54
CA PHE A 252 -4.67 -7.72 -8.60
C PHE A 252 -4.59 -6.32 -9.20
N GLN A 253 -5.70 -5.58 -9.10
CA GLN A 253 -5.76 -4.21 -9.61
C GLN A 253 -6.52 -3.35 -8.61
N TYR A 254 -6.06 -2.15 -8.33
CA TYR A 254 -6.77 -1.23 -7.46
C TYR A 254 -6.59 0.23 -7.86
N GLY A 255 -7.61 1.04 -7.59
CA GLY A 255 -7.62 2.47 -7.88
C GLY A 255 -7.32 3.31 -6.63
N GLU A 256 -6.53 4.37 -6.83
CA GLU A 256 -6.43 5.41 -5.82
C GLU A 256 -7.69 6.28 -5.84
N ILE A 257 -8.52 6.09 -4.83
CA ILE A 257 -9.72 6.88 -4.61
C ILE A 257 -9.58 7.59 -3.25
N LEU A 258 -9.25 8.87 -3.29
CA LEU A 258 -9.24 9.70 -2.07
C LEU A 258 -10.68 10.11 -1.76
N GLN A 259 -11.18 9.65 -0.61
CA GLN A 259 -12.59 9.82 -0.23
C GLN A 259 -12.96 11.27 0.04
N ASP A 260 -13.96 11.74 -0.67
CA ASP A 260 -14.63 13.02 -0.46
C ASP A 260 -16.13 12.93 -0.84
N LYS A 261 -16.80 14.06 -1.00
CA LYS A 261 -18.25 14.10 -1.29
C LYS A 261 -18.61 13.61 -2.70
N ILE A 262 -17.66 13.64 -3.63
CA ILE A 262 -17.89 13.32 -5.06
C ILE A 262 -17.11 12.09 -5.52
N SER A 263 -16.38 11.43 -4.62
CA SER A 263 -15.48 10.32 -4.96
C SER A 263 -16.18 9.06 -5.48
N ARG A 264 -17.49 8.91 -5.23
CA ARG A 264 -18.31 7.78 -5.70
C ARG A 264 -17.68 6.40 -5.37
N ASP A 265 -17.15 6.26 -4.15
CA ASP A 265 -16.38 5.11 -3.68
C ASP A 265 -17.03 3.76 -4.02
N SER A 266 -18.36 3.64 -3.78
CA SER A 266 -19.08 2.39 -4.04
C SER A 266 -19.14 2.04 -5.52
N ALA A 267 -19.16 3.03 -6.42
CA ALA A 267 -19.18 2.79 -7.85
C ALA A 267 -17.83 2.30 -8.35
N TYR A 268 -16.72 2.91 -7.90
CA TYR A 268 -15.38 2.38 -8.17
C TYR A 268 -15.17 1.03 -7.51
N GLY A 269 -15.60 0.86 -6.24
CA GLY A 269 -15.49 -0.39 -5.50
C GLY A 269 -16.27 -1.57 -6.09
N ALA A 270 -17.25 -1.30 -6.97
CA ALA A 270 -17.94 -2.30 -7.77
C ALA A 270 -17.13 -2.76 -8.99
N LEU A 271 -16.12 -2.00 -9.41
CA LEU A 271 -15.27 -2.29 -10.56
C LEU A 271 -13.92 -2.89 -10.15
N MET A 272 -13.32 -2.37 -9.08
CA MET A 272 -11.99 -2.76 -8.60
C MET A 272 -11.83 -2.45 -7.11
N PRO A 273 -10.91 -3.08 -6.38
CA PRO A 273 -10.47 -2.61 -5.07
C PRO A 273 -10.08 -1.13 -5.08
N VAL A 274 -10.37 -0.44 -3.99
CA VAL A 274 -10.09 1.00 -3.85
C VAL A 274 -9.34 1.30 -2.56
N THR A 275 -8.61 2.40 -2.55
CA THR A 275 -7.90 2.85 -1.36
C THR A 275 -8.86 3.36 -0.28
N ALA A 276 -8.54 3.09 0.99
CA ALA A 276 -9.32 3.53 2.15
C ALA A 276 -8.60 4.70 2.87
N SER A 277 -8.48 5.86 2.21
CA SER A 277 -7.74 7.01 2.73
C SER A 277 -8.30 7.55 4.06
N ASN A 278 -9.63 7.59 4.20
CA ASN A 278 -10.27 7.97 5.46
C ASN A 278 -9.95 7.02 6.62
N TYR A 279 -9.72 5.74 6.32
CA TYR A 279 -9.32 4.78 7.33
C TYR A 279 -7.88 5.03 7.79
N GLY A 280 -6.96 5.30 6.86
CA GLY A 280 -5.59 5.71 7.19
C GLY A 280 -5.55 6.94 8.09
N TYR A 281 -6.35 7.98 7.77
CA TYR A 281 -6.50 9.15 8.62
C TYR A 281 -6.98 8.78 10.03
N LYS A 282 -8.03 7.95 10.12
CA LYS A 282 -8.58 7.49 11.40
C LYS A 282 -7.53 6.76 12.26
N ILE A 283 -6.72 5.90 11.67
CA ILE A 283 -5.67 5.16 12.39
C ILE A 283 -4.58 6.12 12.90
N ARG A 284 -4.17 7.11 12.07
CA ARG A 284 -3.22 8.15 12.51
C ARG A 284 -3.79 9.03 13.61
N ASP A 285 -5.06 9.43 13.52
CA ASP A 285 -5.73 10.18 14.57
C ASP A 285 -5.82 9.38 15.89
N ALA A 286 -6.13 8.08 15.78
CA ALA A 286 -6.23 7.21 16.94
C ALA A 286 -4.88 7.05 17.68
N ILE A 287 -3.75 6.91 16.98
CA ILE A 287 -2.43 6.84 17.64
C ILE A 287 -2.01 8.20 18.20
N ALA A 288 -2.32 9.30 17.52
CA ALA A 288 -2.01 10.65 18.01
C ALA A 288 -2.72 10.95 19.34
N ASN A 289 -3.92 10.40 19.54
CA ASN A 289 -4.75 10.59 20.73
C ASN A 289 -4.64 9.43 21.74
N ASN A 290 -3.73 8.47 21.55
CA ASN A 290 -3.63 7.24 22.35
C ASN A 290 -4.98 6.52 22.53
N ASN A 291 -5.73 6.37 21.43
CA ASN A 291 -7.10 5.89 21.46
C ASN A 291 -7.38 4.83 20.38
N PHE A 292 -6.92 3.62 20.59
CA PHE A 292 -7.31 2.48 19.76
C PHE A 292 -8.64 1.88 20.24
N ASN A 293 -9.73 2.62 20.02
CA ASN A 293 -11.06 2.15 20.33
C ASN A 293 -11.53 1.12 19.28
N ALA A 294 -11.79 -0.12 19.70
CA ALA A 294 -12.16 -1.23 18.82
C ALA A 294 -13.39 -0.92 17.96
N GLU A 295 -14.44 -0.34 18.54
CA GLU A 295 -15.68 -0.01 17.81
C GLU A 295 -15.42 1.02 16.70
N ASN A 296 -14.57 2.01 16.99
CA ASN A 296 -14.19 3.02 16.00
C ASN A 296 -13.28 2.43 14.92
N ILE A 297 -12.26 1.69 15.33
CA ILE A 297 -11.27 1.08 14.41
C ILE A 297 -11.90 0.02 13.51
N GLN A 298 -12.90 -0.71 13.99
CA GLN A 298 -13.60 -1.70 13.20
C GLN A 298 -14.25 -1.13 11.92
N ASN A 299 -14.68 0.13 11.96
CA ASN A 299 -15.36 0.79 10.84
C ASN A 299 -14.35 1.46 9.88
N TYR A 300 -14.31 1.05 8.63
CA TYR A 300 -13.43 1.62 7.60
C TYR A 300 -13.87 3.02 7.10
N ASN A 301 -15.07 3.48 7.47
CA ASN A 301 -15.61 4.78 7.03
C ASN A 301 -15.71 4.95 5.50
N ILE A 302 -15.96 3.86 4.82
CA ILE A 302 -16.18 3.84 3.37
C ILE A 302 -17.29 2.84 3.05
N ASN A 303 -18.14 3.17 2.09
CA ASN A 303 -19.23 2.30 1.67
C ASN A 303 -18.78 1.34 0.55
N VAL A 304 -17.75 0.56 0.84
CA VAL A 304 -17.19 -0.48 -0.03
C VAL A 304 -16.96 -1.72 0.84
N ALA A 305 -17.12 -2.91 0.27
CA ALA A 305 -16.87 -4.15 0.98
C ALA A 305 -15.40 -4.23 1.42
N SER A 306 -15.15 -4.68 2.64
CA SER A 306 -13.79 -4.68 3.21
C SER A 306 -12.76 -5.48 2.38
N ASN A 307 -13.19 -6.55 1.71
CA ASN A 307 -12.35 -7.33 0.80
C ASN A 307 -12.06 -6.66 -0.54
N SER A 308 -12.61 -5.47 -0.77
CA SER A 308 -12.32 -4.59 -1.91
C SER A 308 -11.62 -3.29 -1.47
N LEU A 309 -10.90 -3.34 -0.34
CA LEU A 309 -10.16 -2.20 0.18
C LEU A 309 -8.65 -2.47 0.17
N VAL A 310 -7.89 -1.46 -0.21
CA VAL A 310 -6.46 -1.36 0.09
C VAL A 310 -6.29 -0.34 1.21
N THR A 311 -5.69 -0.75 2.32
CA THR A 311 -5.50 0.08 3.50
C THR A 311 -4.04 0.41 3.72
N TRP A 312 -3.76 1.56 4.28
CA TRP A 312 -2.41 1.96 4.68
C TRP A 312 -2.42 2.76 5.98
N VAL A 313 -1.31 2.80 6.67
CA VAL A 313 -1.07 3.78 7.73
C VAL A 313 -0.80 5.14 7.10
N GLU A 314 -0.02 5.15 6.04
CA GLU A 314 0.39 6.33 5.27
C GLU A 314 0.65 5.98 3.81
N SER A 315 0.55 6.99 2.95
CA SER A 315 1.01 6.97 1.57
C SER A 315 2.15 7.98 1.38
N HIS A 316 2.75 7.98 0.19
CA HIS A 316 3.74 9.00 -0.17
C HIS A 316 3.15 10.43 -0.09
N ASP A 317 1.88 10.63 -0.48
CA ASP A 317 1.20 11.92 -0.39
C ASP A 317 1.01 12.38 1.05
N ASN A 318 0.59 11.46 1.95
CA ASN A 318 0.49 11.79 3.37
C ASN A 318 1.85 12.12 3.97
N PHE A 319 2.91 11.44 3.52
CA PHE A 319 4.24 11.63 4.03
C PHE A 319 4.88 12.94 3.55
N THR A 320 4.64 13.32 2.28
CA THR A 320 5.25 14.49 1.64
C THR A 320 4.42 15.77 1.73
N SER A 321 3.21 15.72 2.30
CA SER A 321 2.31 16.86 2.40
C SER A 321 2.11 17.32 3.83
N ASP A 322 2.17 18.62 4.05
CA ASP A 322 1.86 19.24 5.34
C ASP A 322 0.36 19.50 5.53
N THR A 323 -0.42 19.47 4.45
CA THR A 323 -1.79 20.01 4.42
C THR A 323 -2.80 19.10 3.72
N SER A 324 -2.50 17.82 3.51
CA SER A 324 -3.45 16.92 2.83
C SER A 324 -4.75 16.78 3.62
N THR A 325 -5.87 16.65 2.90
CA THR A 325 -7.20 16.42 3.50
C THR A 325 -7.27 15.12 4.31
N SER A 326 -6.37 14.17 4.03
CA SER A 326 -6.20 12.91 4.78
C SER A 326 -5.21 13.03 5.94
N GLY A 327 -4.72 14.24 6.26
CA GLY A 327 -3.72 14.49 7.27
C GLY A 327 -2.33 14.03 6.85
N TYR A 328 -1.29 14.72 7.27
CA TYR A 328 0.10 14.33 7.01
C TYR A 328 0.59 13.27 8.00
N SER A 329 1.69 12.60 7.68
CA SER A 329 2.19 11.48 8.47
C SER A 329 3.66 11.59 8.89
N SER A 330 4.41 12.54 8.35
CA SER A 330 5.85 12.70 8.64
C SER A 330 6.17 12.93 10.13
N TRP A 331 5.20 13.38 10.94
CA TRP A 331 5.36 13.53 12.40
C TRP A 331 5.50 12.20 13.14
N MET A 332 5.02 11.10 12.57
CA MET A 332 5.03 9.80 13.23
C MET A 332 6.45 9.24 13.31
N ASN A 333 6.79 8.69 14.47
CA ASN A 333 8.01 7.91 14.67
C ASN A 333 7.78 6.41 14.34
N ASP A 334 8.86 5.64 14.32
CA ASP A 334 8.82 4.21 13.99
C ASP A 334 7.93 3.39 14.92
N TRP A 335 7.89 3.73 16.22
CA TRP A 335 7.02 3.04 17.17
C TRP A 335 5.54 3.26 16.82
N GLN A 336 5.15 4.50 16.54
CA GLN A 336 3.78 4.83 16.15
C GLN A 336 3.38 4.13 14.85
N LEU A 337 4.28 4.10 13.86
CA LEU A 337 4.05 3.38 12.61
C LEU A 337 3.84 1.88 12.85
N LYS A 338 4.69 1.26 13.67
CA LYS A 338 4.55 -0.18 13.99
C LYS A 338 3.24 -0.50 14.71
N MET A 339 2.80 0.36 15.64
CA MET A 339 1.52 0.17 16.32
C MET A 339 0.33 0.28 15.35
N CYS A 340 0.36 1.29 14.48
CA CYS A 340 -0.66 1.46 13.44
C CYS A 340 -0.63 0.32 12.42
N TRP A 341 0.56 -0.11 12.00
CA TRP A 341 0.72 -1.26 11.11
C TRP A 341 0.16 -2.54 11.70
N ALA A 342 0.43 -2.79 12.99
CA ALA A 342 -0.11 -3.94 13.68
C ALA A 342 -1.64 -3.96 13.70
N VAL A 343 -2.28 -2.78 13.76
CA VAL A 343 -3.74 -2.68 13.62
C VAL A 343 -4.19 -3.13 12.24
N ILE A 344 -3.71 -2.49 11.18
CA ILE A 344 -4.23 -2.75 9.83
C ILE A 344 -3.80 -4.13 9.31
N ALA A 345 -2.57 -4.56 9.51
CA ALA A 345 -2.09 -5.84 8.99
C ALA A 345 -2.65 -7.06 9.74
N ALA A 346 -3.13 -6.90 10.97
CA ALA A 346 -3.79 -7.97 11.71
C ALA A 346 -5.27 -8.18 11.32
N ARG A 347 -5.90 -7.24 10.59
CA ARG A 347 -7.29 -7.33 10.12
C ARG A 347 -7.45 -8.44 9.07
N SER A 348 -8.69 -8.81 8.74
CA SER A 348 -8.96 -10.06 7.99
C SER A 348 -9.13 -9.90 6.51
N ASN A 349 -9.76 -8.85 6.03
CA ASN A 349 -10.35 -8.85 4.69
C ASN A 349 -9.70 -7.89 3.69
N GLU A 350 -9.22 -6.75 4.17
CA GLU A 350 -8.57 -5.74 3.32
C GLU A 350 -7.13 -6.14 2.98
N THR A 351 -6.57 -5.51 1.97
CA THR A 351 -5.16 -5.69 1.58
C THR A 351 -4.32 -4.54 2.14
N PRO A 352 -3.49 -4.76 3.16
CA PRO A 352 -2.67 -3.70 3.75
C PRO A 352 -1.43 -3.41 2.91
N LEU A 353 -1.13 -2.12 2.76
CA LEU A 353 0.04 -1.60 2.07
C LEU A 353 0.95 -0.90 3.07
N PHE A 354 2.21 -1.35 3.15
CA PHE A 354 3.26 -0.74 3.95
C PHE A 354 4.05 0.25 3.09
N PHE A 355 4.05 1.51 3.46
CA PHE A 355 4.84 2.54 2.78
C PHE A 355 6.28 2.54 3.30
N SER A 356 7.25 2.35 2.40
CA SER A 356 8.67 2.41 2.74
C SER A 356 9.18 3.85 2.69
N ARG A 357 9.30 4.48 3.85
CA ARG A 357 9.86 5.83 3.97
C ARG A 357 11.32 5.90 3.51
N PRO A 358 11.77 7.04 2.99
CA PRO A 358 13.20 7.32 2.86
C PRO A 358 13.93 7.17 4.19
N VAL A 359 15.20 6.81 4.15
CA VAL A 359 16.03 6.66 5.37
C VAL A 359 16.08 7.99 6.14
N GLY A 360 15.85 7.91 7.46
CA GLY A 360 15.81 9.10 8.34
C GLY A 360 14.50 9.87 8.31
N GLY A 361 13.52 9.45 7.51
CA GLY A 361 12.19 10.04 7.49
C GLY A 361 11.38 9.73 8.75
N GLY A 362 10.62 10.68 9.25
CA GLY A 362 9.82 10.60 10.47
C GLY A 362 10.20 11.67 11.51
N ASN A 363 9.45 11.77 12.59
CA ASN A 363 9.65 12.79 13.63
C ASN A 363 9.64 14.23 13.09
N GLY A 364 8.85 14.49 12.05
CA GLY A 364 8.79 15.79 11.37
C GLY A 364 9.80 15.98 10.23
N ILE A 365 10.59 14.97 9.93
CA ILE A 365 11.56 14.98 8.83
C ILE A 365 10.98 14.17 7.66
N MET A 366 10.87 14.76 6.47
CA MET A 366 10.48 14.04 5.26
C MET A 366 11.71 13.43 4.58
N PHE A 367 12.75 14.22 4.36
CA PHE A 367 13.94 13.82 3.62
C PHE A 367 15.20 14.30 4.35
N THR A 368 16.26 13.54 4.21
CA THR A 368 17.61 13.94 4.62
C THR A 368 18.44 14.28 3.37
N GLU A 369 19.56 15.00 3.56
CA GLU A 369 20.46 15.33 2.45
C GLU A 369 21.17 14.10 1.87
N GLU A 370 21.18 13.00 2.61
CA GLU A 370 21.89 11.77 2.26
C GLU A 370 21.00 10.78 1.44
N THR A 371 19.69 11.03 1.34
CA THR A 371 18.77 10.11 0.67
C THR A 371 18.46 10.55 -0.75
N HIS A 372 18.60 9.61 -1.69
CA HIS A 372 18.36 9.83 -3.11
C HIS A 372 17.26 8.90 -3.65
N ILE A 373 16.61 9.35 -4.69
CA ILE A 373 15.71 8.50 -5.48
C ILE A 373 16.54 7.36 -6.09
N GLY A 374 16.01 6.16 -6.01
CA GLY A 374 16.72 4.93 -6.40
C GLY A 374 17.26 4.15 -5.20
N ASP A 375 17.48 4.81 -4.07
CA ASP A 375 17.95 4.17 -2.84
C ASP A 375 16.85 3.33 -2.18
N LYS A 376 17.29 2.36 -1.37
CA LYS A 376 16.40 1.63 -0.48
C LYS A 376 15.90 2.55 0.64
N GLY A 377 14.62 2.46 0.95
CA GLY A 377 14.07 3.12 2.12
C GLY A 377 14.55 2.54 3.45
N SER A 378 13.96 3.01 4.53
CA SER A 378 14.26 2.57 5.89
C SER A 378 14.05 1.06 6.06
N ASP A 379 14.83 0.43 6.96
CA ASP A 379 14.72 -1.00 7.28
C ASP A 379 13.49 -1.34 8.15
N LEU A 380 12.60 -0.37 8.39
CA LEU A 380 11.39 -0.57 9.20
C LEU A 380 10.48 -1.67 8.61
N PHE A 381 10.42 -1.81 7.30
CA PHE A 381 9.63 -2.86 6.62
C PHE A 381 10.01 -4.28 7.05
N LYS A 382 11.24 -4.49 7.51
CA LYS A 382 11.76 -5.78 8.00
C LYS A 382 12.07 -5.79 9.51
N ASP A 383 11.58 -4.77 10.26
CA ASP A 383 11.64 -4.80 11.72
C ASP A 383 10.91 -6.04 12.24
N LYS A 384 11.44 -6.64 13.31
CA LYS A 384 10.93 -7.90 13.87
C LYS A 384 9.43 -7.90 14.21
N GLU A 385 8.90 -6.74 14.60
CA GLU A 385 7.49 -6.60 14.98
C GLU A 385 6.62 -6.48 13.72
N VAL A 386 7.08 -5.77 12.70
CA VAL A 386 6.42 -5.70 11.38
C VAL A 386 6.40 -7.08 10.74
N VAL A 387 7.53 -7.78 10.72
CA VAL A 387 7.64 -9.16 10.21
C VAL A 387 6.71 -10.12 10.94
N ALA A 388 6.64 -10.01 12.27
CA ALA A 388 5.77 -10.87 13.07
C ALA A 388 4.29 -10.70 12.71
N VAL A 389 3.84 -9.47 12.48
CA VAL A 389 2.45 -9.19 12.06
C VAL A 389 2.18 -9.62 10.63
N ASN A 390 3.11 -9.41 9.70
CA ASN A 390 2.96 -9.89 8.34
C ASN A 390 2.81 -11.42 8.30
N LYS A 391 3.68 -12.14 9.01
CA LYS A 391 3.60 -13.61 9.10
C LYS A 391 2.34 -14.08 9.81
N PHE A 392 1.88 -13.35 10.84
CA PHE A 392 0.59 -13.61 11.47
C PHE A 392 -0.55 -13.47 10.44
N ARG A 393 -0.58 -12.37 9.65
CA ARG A 393 -1.58 -12.18 8.60
C ARG A 393 -1.59 -13.36 7.63
N ASN A 394 -0.42 -13.75 7.12
CA ASN A 394 -0.27 -14.85 6.17
C ASN A 394 -0.78 -16.19 6.76
N ALA A 395 -0.50 -16.45 8.03
CA ALA A 395 -0.97 -17.66 8.70
C ALA A 395 -2.47 -17.66 9.02
N MET A 396 -3.12 -16.49 9.05
CA MET A 396 -4.54 -16.32 9.41
C MET A 396 -5.45 -16.07 8.21
N VAL A 397 -5.00 -16.39 6.98
CA VAL A 397 -5.84 -16.28 5.79
C VAL A 397 -7.14 -17.09 5.96
N GLY A 398 -8.26 -16.44 5.66
CA GLY A 398 -9.60 -17.04 5.78
C GLY A 398 -10.21 -17.04 7.18
N GLU A 399 -9.44 -16.68 8.22
CA GLU A 399 -9.96 -16.60 9.58
C GLU A 399 -10.75 -15.31 9.82
N SER A 400 -11.91 -15.41 10.46
CA SER A 400 -12.72 -14.26 10.86
C SER A 400 -11.99 -13.39 11.87
N GLU A 401 -12.35 -12.11 11.95
CA GLU A 401 -11.79 -11.18 12.94
C GLU A 401 -12.79 -10.80 14.03
N TYR A 402 -12.26 -10.51 15.21
CA TYR A 402 -12.98 -9.88 16.29
C TYR A 402 -12.06 -8.89 17.02
N LEU A 403 -12.52 -7.64 17.13
CA LEU A 403 -11.80 -6.56 17.80
C LEU A 403 -12.43 -6.27 19.17
N LYS A 404 -11.61 -6.12 20.20
CA LYS A 404 -12.07 -5.71 21.53
C LYS A 404 -11.06 -4.82 22.24
N ASN A 405 -11.56 -3.95 23.11
CA ASN A 405 -10.72 -3.18 24.02
C ASN A 405 -10.37 -4.01 25.25
N TYR A 406 -9.20 -3.74 25.82
CA TYR A 406 -8.80 -4.26 27.12
C TYR A 406 -8.39 -3.10 28.03
N GLN A 407 -9.02 -2.99 29.20
CA GLN A 407 -8.76 -1.93 30.18
C GLN A 407 -8.80 -0.50 29.59
N GLY A 408 -9.85 -0.18 28.85
CA GLY A 408 -10.02 1.10 28.16
C GLY A 408 -9.51 1.07 26.72
N ASN A 409 -9.19 2.24 26.17
CA ASN A 409 -8.85 2.40 24.75
C ASN A 409 -7.35 2.33 24.45
N ASN A 410 -6.51 2.04 25.44
CA ASN A 410 -5.05 1.99 25.27
C ASN A 410 -4.52 0.61 24.91
N CYS A 411 -5.37 -0.41 24.94
CA CYS A 411 -5.00 -1.76 24.55
C CYS A 411 -6.08 -2.35 23.66
N LEU A 412 -5.72 -2.58 22.40
CA LEU A 412 -6.57 -3.23 21.41
C LEU A 412 -6.17 -4.68 21.25
N ILE A 413 -7.15 -5.56 21.20
CA ILE A 413 -6.99 -6.99 20.93
C ILE A 413 -7.69 -7.29 19.62
N ILE A 414 -6.98 -7.90 18.67
CA ILE A 414 -7.52 -8.39 17.39
C ILE A 414 -7.37 -9.90 17.37
N GLU A 415 -8.49 -10.61 17.46
CA GLU A 415 -8.54 -12.05 17.37
C GLU A 415 -8.82 -12.48 15.93
N ARG A 416 -8.19 -13.57 15.48
CA ARG A 416 -8.41 -14.20 14.18
C ARG A 416 -8.91 -15.63 14.39
N GLY A 417 -10.23 -15.82 14.17
CA GLY A 417 -10.89 -17.07 14.56
C GLY A 417 -10.64 -17.44 16.02
N ASN A 418 -10.32 -18.71 16.25
CA ASN A 418 -9.79 -19.22 17.50
C ASN A 418 -8.30 -19.59 17.40
N LYS A 419 -7.60 -19.10 16.36
CA LYS A 419 -6.24 -19.56 16.02
C LYS A 419 -5.16 -18.57 16.37
N GLY A 420 -5.48 -17.29 16.45
CA GLY A 420 -4.45 -16.29 16.70
C GLY A 420 -4.97 -14.97 17.24
N VAL A 421 -4.06 -14.20 17.83
CA VAL A 421 -4.36 -12.89 18.42
C VAL A 421 -3.18 -11.95 18.27
N VAL A 422 -3.48 -10.69 17.95
CA VAL A 422 -2.56 -9.56 18.06
C VAL A 422 -3.03 -8.64 19.17
N ILE A 423 -2.13 -8.29 20.08
CA ILE A 423 -2.39 -7.40 21.20
C ILE A 423 -1.53 -6.16 21.04
N ILE A 424 -2.17 -5.00 20.92
CA ILE A 424 -1.53 -3.72 20.70
C ILE A 424 -1.74 -2.85 21.92
N ASN A 425 -0.66 -2.58 22.65
CA ASN A 425 -0.69 -1.80 23.88
C ASN A 425 -0.01 -0.44 23.67
N LEU A 426 -0.77 0.64 23.75
CA LEU A 426 -0.28 2.03 23.69
C LEU A 426 0.18 2.55 25.06
N GLY A 427 -0.17 1.84 26.15
CA GLY A 427 0.21 2.24 27.51
C GLY A 427 1.66 1.94 27.82
N GLN A 428 2.26 2.76 28.67
CA GLN A 428 3.63 2.54 29.16
C GLN A 428 3.70 1.48 30.29
N GLU A 429 2.56 1.12 30.85
CA GLU A 429 2.48 0.13 31.92
C GLU A 429 2.39 -1.28 31.34
N LYS A 430 3.01 -2.23 32.05
CA LYS A 430 2.83 -3.65 31.76
C LYS A 430 1.39 -4.04 31.98
N ILE A 431 0.74 -4.58 30.95
CA ILE A 431 -0.58 -5.16 31.06
C ILE A 431 -0.45 -6.67 31.18
N LEU A 432 -1.09 -7.24 32.19
CA LEU A 432 -1.24 -8.68 32.32
C LEU A 432 -2.58 -9.07 31.69
N ILE A 433 -2.53 -9.76 30.56
CA ILE A 433 -3.73 -10.23 29.87
C ILE A 433 -3.89 -11.72 30.13
N GLN A 434 -5.05 -12.08 30.64
CA GLN A 434 -5.48 -13.48 30.77
C GLN A 434 -6.20 -13.86 29.46
N ILE A 435 -5.61 -14.77 28.72
CA ILE A 435 -6.25 -15.36 27.53
C ILE A 435 -6.87 -16.67 27.98
N GLN A 436 -8.20 -16.80 27.95
CA GLN A 436 -8.89 -18.07 28.08
C GLN A 436 -8.73 -18.81 26.74
N THR A 437 -8.07 -19.94 26.82
CA THR A 437 -7.97 -20.91 25.72
C THR A 437 -9.14 -21.87 25.72
#